data_b8d10494f08ab05fd950133bebbf166f
#
_entry.id   b8d10494f08ab05fd950133bebbf166f
#
_cell.length_a   1.000
_cell.length_b   1.000
_cell.length_c   1.000
_cell.angle_alpha   90.00
_cell.angle_beta   90.00
_cell.angle_gamma   90.00
#
_symmetry.space_group_name_H-M   'P 1'
#
loop_
_entity.id
_entity.type
_entity.pdbx_description
1 polymer ?
#
loop_
_entity_poly.entity_id
_entity_poly.type
_entity_poly.pdbx_seq_one_letter_code
_entity_poly.pdbx_strand_id
1 'polypeptide(L)'
;MNFNKAQLGAIEHKDGAMLVLAGPGSGKTAVITHRTKNLITKHHVKPSEILVITFTKAAANEMKERFNSLMKDERVNVSFGTFHAVFFTILKYAYRFTSANIADESVRYGFIREILSYYRLEYKDENEFIGNLLAEISLIKNSRIDIENFYSGVCGEEIFRDIYKKYETRLKENRLIDFDDMLSYTYELFKERPDILALWQNKYKYILIDEFQDINRLQYEIIKMLAAPQNNLFIVGDDDQSIYRFRGSKPEIMLGFEKDYPNAKRILLDTNYRCGRYIVEASLNLISHNRERFDKKIIEIGRASCRER
;
A
#
# COMPACT_ATOMS: atom_id res chain seq x y z
N MET A 1 -18.44 -21.71 2.50
CA MET A 1 -17.54 -21.20 3.55
C MET A 1 -18.41 -20.60 4.64
N ASN A 2 -18.23 -21.02 5.89
CA ASN A 2 -18.99 -20.44 7.01
C ASN A 2 -18.14 -19.31 7.61
N PHE A 3 -18.64 -18.09 7.55
CA PHE A 3 -18.00 -16.91 8.16
C PHE A 3 -18.49 -16.74 9.59
N ASN A 4 -17.60 -16.32 10.49
CA ASN A 4 -17.99 -15.92 11.83
C ASN A 4 -18.67 -14.53 11.82
N LYS A 5 -19.21 -14.12 12.98
CA LYS A 5 -19.96 -12.87 13.12
C LYS A 5 -19.12 -11.62 12.74
N ALA A 6 -17.82 -11.59 13.11
CA ALA A 6 -16.94 -10.47 12.82
C ALA A 6 -16.66 -10.39 11.30
N GLN A 7 -16.35 -11.54 10.67
CA GLN A 7 -16.16 -11.61 9.22
C GLN A 7 -17.42 -11.20 8.45
N LEU A 8 -18.61 -11.66 8.87
CA LEU A 8 -19.88 -11.25 8.27
C LEU A 8 -20.12 -9.74 8.41
N GLY A 9 -19.87 -9.18 9.59
CA GLY A 9 -19.99 -7.73 9.80
C GLY A 9 -19.09 -6.90 8.87
N ALA A 10 -17.86 -7.37 8.63
CA ALA A 10 -16.95 -6.73 7.67
C ALA A 10 -17.40 -6.90 6.21
N ILE A 11 -17.88 -8.09 5.83
CA ILE A 11 -18.37 -8.37 4.47
C ILE A 11 -19.64 -7.58 4.15
N GLU A 12 -20.56 -7.42 5.11
CA GLU A 12 -21.84 -6.77 4.92
C GLU A 12 -21.79 -5.23 5.01
N HIS A 13 -20.72 -4.67 5.52
CA HIS A 13 -20.55 -3.21 5.54
C HIS A 13 -20.64 -2.63 4.13
N LYS A 14 -21.47 -1.59 3.93
CA LYS A 14 -21.64 -0.96 2.61
C LYS A 14 -20.87 0.35 2.52
N ASP A 15 -21.39 1.40 3.11
CA ASP A 15 -20.91 2.77 2.90
C ASP A 15 -20.10 3.28 4.10
N GLY A 16 -19.20 4.23 3.82
CA GLY A 16 -18.34 4.86 4.81
C GLY A 16 -17.02 4.10 5.07
N ALA A 17 -16.19 4.72 5.89
CA ALA A 17 -14.89 4.17 6.24
C ALA A 17 -15.00 2.98 7.21
N MET A 18 -14.16 1.96 7.03
CA MET A 18 -14.07 0.82 7.94
C MET A 18 -12.61 0.38 8.11
N LEU A 19 -12.23 0.20 9.36
CA LEU A 19 -10.97 -0.42 9.77
C LEU A 19 -11.22 -1.87 10.21
N VAL A 20 -10.61 -2.82 9.51
CA VAL A 20 -10.61 -4.23 9.88
C VAL A 20 -9.24 -4.60 10.43
N LEU A 21 -9.17 -4.75 11.76
CA LEU A 21 -8.00 -5.31 12.43
C LEU A 21 -8.04 -6.83 12.27
N ALA A 22 -7.00 -7.39 11.68
CA ALA A 22 -7.05 -8.78 11.24
C ALA A 22 -5.75 -9.51 11.54
N GLY A 23 -5.70 -10.23 12.63
CA GLY A 23 -4.54 -11.03 13.00
C GLY A 23 -4.14 -12.07 11.95
N PRO A 24 -2.96 -12.71 12.12
CA PRO A 24 -2.50 -13.76 11.22
C PRO A 24 -3.56 -14.86 11.06
N GLY A 25 -3.79 -15.34 9.83
CA GLY A 25 -4.71 -16.46 9.60
C GLY A 25 -6.18 -16.18 9.89
N SER A 26 -6.60 -14.92 10.08
CA SER A 26 -7.99 -14.53 10.35
C SER A 26 -8.91 -14.49 9.12
N GLY A 27 -8.36 -14.73 7.93
CA GLY A 27 -9.13 -14.74 6.68
C GLY A 27 -9.27 -13.38 6.01
N LYS A 28 -8.31 -12.45 6.16
CA LYS A 28 -8.27 -11.12 5.52
C LYS A 28 -8.72 -11.15 4.05
N THR A 29 -8.02 -11.93 3.23
CA THR A 29 -8.27 -12.04 1.78
C THR A 29 -9.68 -12.56 1.47
N ALA A 30 -10.19 -13.51 2.27
CA ALA A 30 -11.56 -14.02 2.12
C ALA A 30 -12.60 -12.93 2.42
N VAL A 31 -12.38 -12.13 3.44
CA VAL A 31 -13.27 -11.00 3.79
C VAL A 31 -13.29 -9.97 2.65
N ILE A 32 -12.12 -9.56 2.13
CA ILE A 32 -12.04 -8.57 1.03
C ILE A 32 -12.76 -9.09 -0.22
N THR A 33 -12.48 -10.32 -0.64
CA THR A 33 -13.07 -10.90 -1.87
C THR A 33 -14.59 -11.09 -1.74
N HIS A 34 -15.07 -11.55 -0.59
CA HIS A 34 -16.51 -11.71 -0.37
C HIS A 34 -17.23 -10.37 -0.18
N ARG A 35 -16.58 -9.37 0.44
CA ARG A 35 -17.11 -8.00 0.47
C ARG A 35 -17.22 -7.43 -0.94
N THR A 36 -16.20 -7.58 -1.78
CA THR A 36 -16.23 -7.14 -3.18
C THR A 36 -17.42 -7.77 -3.92
N LYS A 37 -17.61 -9.08 -3.76
CA LYS A 37 -18.79 -9.79 -4.31
C LYS A 37 -20.09 -9.21 -3.74
N ASN A 38 -20.19 -9.00 -2.42
CA ASN A 38 -21.38 -8.49 -1.76
C ASN A 38 -21.79 -7.08 -2.24
N LEU A 39 -20.79 -6.18 -2.44
CA LEU A 39 -21.02 -4.87 -3.03
C LEU A 39 -21.71 -4.98 -4.40
N ILE A 40 -21.31 -5.92 -5.22
CA ILE A 40 -21.88 -6.11 -6.57
C ILE A 40 -23.25 -6.79 -6.49
N THR A 41 -23.32 -7.93 -5.81
CA THR A 41 -24.53 -8.81 -5.88
C THR A 41 -25.68 -8.34 -5.00
N LYS A 42 -25.38 -7.81 -3.81
CA LYS A 42 -26.39 -7.36 -2.83
C LYS A 42 -26.66 -5.85 -2.91
N HIS A 43 -25.60 -5.07 -3.13
CA HIS A 43 -25.70 -3.61 -3.12
C HIS A 43 -25.73 -2.98 -4.50
N HIS A 44 -25.65 -3.79 -5.57
CA HIS A 44 -25.75 -3.39 -6.98
C HIS A 44 -24.73 -2.31 -7.38
N VAL A 45 -23.55 -2.30 -6.71
CA VAL A 45 -22.44 -1.43 -7.07
C VAL A 45 -21.86 -1.90 -8.40
N LYS A 46 -21.60 -0.96 -9.31
CA LYS A 46 -20.97 -1.30 -10.59
C LYS A 46 -19.54 -1.81 -10.35
N PRO A 47 -19.16 -2.97 -10.90
CA PRO A 47 -17.83 -3.53 -10.68
C PRO A 47 -16.69 -2.57 -11.02
N SER A 48 -16.85 -1.73 -12.05
CA SER A 48 -15.86 -0.73 -12.47
C SER A 48 -15.66 0.41 -11.46
N GLU A 49 -16.57 0.56 -10.48
CA GLU A 49 -16.50 1.56 -9.41
C GLU A 49 -15.74 1.04 -8.18
N ILE A 50 -15.28 -0.23 -8.22
CA ILE A 50 -14.57 -0.86 -7.10
C ILE A 50 -13.08 -0.98 -7.44
N LEU A 51 -12.25 -0.50 -6.53
CA LEU A 51 -10.80 -0.60 -6.57
C LEU A 51 -10.32 -1.42 -5.37
N VAL A 52 -9.56 -2.48 -5.64
CA VAL A 52 -8.92 -3.31 -4.62
C VAL A 52 -7.40 -3.17 -4.77
N ILE A 53 -6.75 -2.70 -3.73
CA ILE A 53 -5.30 -2.46 -3.70
C ILE A 53 -4.64 -3.44 -2.74
N THR A 54 -3.52 -4.00 -3.18
CA THR A 54 -2.64 -4.84 -2.37
C THR A 54 -1.19 -4.35 -2.45
N PHE A 55 -0.32 -4.91 -1.61
CA PHE A 55 1.08 -4.47 -1.59
C PHE A 55 1.90 -5.06 -2.75
N THR A 56 1.61 -6.29 -3.19
CA THR A 56 2.39 -6.96 -4.25
C THR A 56 1.53 -7.34 -5.45
N LYS A 57 2.16 -7.41 -6.64
CA LYS A 57 1.51 -7.88 -7.87
C LYS A 57 1.00 -9.32 -7.75
N ALA A 58 1.75 -10.17 -7.05
CA ALA A 58 1.35 -11.57 -6.80
C ALA A 58 0.06 -11.62 -5.97
N ALA A 59 -0.03 -10.86 -4.86
CA ALA A 59 -1.24 -10.79 -4.04
C ALA A 59 -2.43 -10.20 -4.81
N ALA A 60 -2.21 -9.18 -5.66
CA ALA A 60 -3.27 -8.63 -6.50
C ALA A 60 -3.83 -9.65 -7.48
N ASN A 61 -2.96 -10.43 -8.13
CA ASN A 61 -3.37 -11.48 -9.05
C ASN A 61 -4.11 -12.61 -8.32
N GLU A 62 -3.57 -13.11 -7.20
CA GLU A 62 -4.21 -14.15 -6.39
C GLU A 62 -5.60 -13.71 -5.92
N MET A 63 -5.73 -12.47 -5.44
CA MET A 63 -7.01 -11.92 -4.99
C MET A 63 -8.01 -11.82 -6.13
N LYS A 64 -7.57 -11.39 -7.32
CA LYS A 64 -8.37 -11.34 -8.54
C LYS A 64 -8.86 -12.74 -8.97
N GLU A 65 -7.98 -13.75 -8.95
CA GLU A 65 -8.33 -15.13 -9.27
C GLU A 65 -9.37 -15.69 -8.29
N ARG A 66 -9.15 -15.49 -6.97
CA ARG A 66 -10.12 -15.89 -5.94
C ARG A 66 -11.47 -15.20 -6.12
N PHE A 67 -11.48 -13.93 -6.45
CA PHE A 67 -12.70 -13.17 -6.73
C PHE A 67 -13.41 -13.71 -7.97
N ASN A 68 -12.70 -13.95 -9.07
CA ASN A 68 -13.29 -14.49 -10.31
C ASN A 68 -13.93 -15.87 -10.04
N SER A 69 -13.24 -16.75 -9.29
CA SER A 69 -13.79 -18.04 -8.89
C SER A 69 -15.09 -17.91 -8.06
N LEU A 70 -15.18 -16.89 -7.20
CA LEU A 70 -16.40 -16.59 -6.43
C LEU A 70 -17.54 -16.08 -7.30
N MET A 71 -17.24 -15.39 -8.41
CA MET A 71 -18.22 -14.87 -9.37
C MET A 71 -18.60 -15.89 -10.44
N LYS A 72 -18.11 -17.16 -10.36
CA LYS A 72 -18.36 -18.25 -11.31
C LYS A 72 -17.97 -17.88 -12.75
N ASP A 73 -16.78 -17.30 -12.90
CA ASP A 73 -16.20 -16.87 -14.17
C ASP A 73 -17.02 -15.84 -14.98
N GLU A 74 -18.03 -15.23 -14.40
CA GLU A 74 -18.58 -14.01 -14.97
C GLU A 74 -17.47 -12.98 -15.11
N ARG A 75 -17.29 -12.43 -16.32
CA ARG A 75 -16.28 -11.39 -16.58
C ARG A 75 -16.68 -10.09 -15.91
N VAL A 76 -16.28 -9.95 -14.65
CA VAL A 76 -16.62 -8.79 -13.82
C VAL A 76 -15.43 -7.84 -13.77
N ASN A 77 -15.62 -6.61 -14.20
CA ASN A 77 -14.54 -5.62 -14.36
C ASN A 77 -14.26 -4.84 -13.06
N VAL A 78 -13.80 -5.53 -12.02
CA VAL A 78 -13.26 -4.91 -10.80
C VAL A 78 -11.78 -4.58 -11.01
N SER A 79 -11.33 -3.43 -10.54
CA SER A 79 -9.92 -3.04 -10.61
C SER A 79 -9.15 -3.65 -9.43
N PHE A 80 -8.20 -4.56 -9.73
CA PHE A 80 -7.23 -5.09 -8.77
C PHE A 80 -5.83 -4.63 -9.14
N GLY A 81 -5.04 -4.18 -8.18
CA GLY A 81 -3.68 -3.75 -8.46
C GLY A 81 -2.87 -3.41 -7.22
N THR A 82 -1.62 -2.98 -7.44
CA THR A 82 -0.79 -2.37 -6.41
C THR A 82 -0.93 -0.85 -6.44
N PHE A 83 -0.50 -0.16 -5.39
CA PHE A 83 -0.46 1.31 -5.36
C PHE A 83 0.22 1.88 -6.61
N HIS A 84 1.43 1.41 -6.93
CA HIS A 84 2.18 1.87 -8.10
C HIS A 84 1.45 1.62 -9.42
N ALA A 85 0.81 0.45 -9.59
CA ALA A 85 0.07 0.15 -10.81
C ALA A 85 -1.15 1.07 -11.00
N VAL A 86 -1.85 1.37 -9.92
CA VAL A 86 -3.00 2.30 -9.93
C VAL A 86 -2.52 3.72 -10.24
N PHE A 87 -1.51 4.20 -9.53
CA PHE A 87 -0.98 5.55 -9.70
C PHE A 87 -0.36 5.73 -11.09
N PHE A 88 0.38 4.76 -11.57
CA PHE A 88 0.89 4.79 -12.94
C PHE A 88 -0.23 4.82 -13.99
N THR A 89 -1.36 4.15 -13.73
CA THR A 89 -2.53 4.24 -14.62
C THR A 89 -3.10 5.67 -14.66
N ILE A 90 -3.11 6.37 -13.54
CA ILE A 90 -3.51 7.78 -13.45
C ILE A 90 -2.54 8.66 -14.24
N LEU A 91 -1.24 8.46 -14.05
CA LEU A 91 -0.19 9.21 -14.75
C LEU A 91 -0.18 8.94 -16.25
N LYS A 92 -0.43 7.71 -16.69
CA LYS A 92 -0.61 7.39 -18.12
C LYS A 92 -1.74 8.20 -18.75
N TYR A 93 -2.84 8.34 -18.03
CA TYR A 93 -3.97 9.14 -18.51
C TYR A 93 -3.61 10.63 -18.64
N ALA A 94 -2.94 11.19 -17.61
CA ALA A 94 -2.63 12.61 -17.55
C ALA A 94 -1.45 13.04 -18.44
N TYR A 95 -0.36 12.25 -18.43
CA TYR A 95 0.93 12.63 -19.05
C TYR A 95 1.29 11.78 -20.27
N ARG A 96 0.44 10.81 -20.62
CA ARG A 96 0.67 9.84 -21.72
C ARG A 96 1.96 9.03 -21.52
N PHE A 97 2.31 8.74 -20.28
CA PHE A 97 3.41 7.83 -19.99
C PHE A 97 3.12 6.42 -20.49
N THR A 98 4.17 5.69 -20.82
CA THR A 98 4.17 4.27 -21.18
C THR A 98 5.13 3.51 -20.28
N SER A 99 5.17 2.19 -20.36
CA SER A 99 6.15 1.39 -19.60
C SER A 99 7.60 1.74 -19.94
N ALA A 100 7.87 2.29 -21.14
CA ALA A 100 9.20 2.76 -21.53
C ALA A 100 9.66 4.00 -20.76
N ASN A 101 8.77 4.70 -20.07
CA ASN A 101 9.10 5.84 -19.23
C ASN A 101 9.46 5.45 -17.79
N ILE A 102 9.47 4.16 -17.46
CA ILE A 102 9.84 3.69 -16.12
C ILE A 102 11.33 3.41 -16.08
N ALA A 103 12.06 4.14 -15.22
CA ALA A 103 13.44 3.85 -14.90
C ALA A 103 13.50 2.59 -14.02
N ASP A 104 13.92 1.48 -14.59
CA ASP A 104 14.18 0.28 -13.83
C ASP A 104 15.44 0.41 -12.95
N GLU A 105 15.72 -0.61 -12.16
CA GLU A 105 16.86 -0.61 -11.26
C GLU A 105 18.19 -0.42 -12.00
N SER A 106 18.35 -1.08 -13.17
CA SER A 106 19.56 -0.99 -14.00
C SER A 106 19.82 0.45 -14.47
N VAL A 107 18.79 1.14 -14.95
CA VAL A 107 18.86 2.54 -15.38
C VAL A 107 19.20 3.45 -14.21
N ARG A 108 18.55 3.27 -13.06
CA ARG A 108 18.79 4.08 -11.85
C ARG A 108 20.23 3.94 -11.36
N TYR A 109 20.73 2.70 -11.27
CA TYR A 109 22.13 2.41 -10.91
C TYR A 109 23.09 3.03 -11.93
N GLY A 110 22.79 2.92 -13.22
CA GLY A 110 23.59 3.52 -14.29
C GLY A 110 23.71 5.03 -14.15
N PHE A 111 22.61 5.72 -13.88
CA PHE A 111 22.62 7.18 -13.68
C PHE A 111 23.44 7.59 -12.46
N ILE A 112 23.26 6.91 -11.33
CA ILE A 112 24.07 7.22 -10.13
C ILE A 112 25.54 6.93 -10.38
N ARG A 113 25.90 5.80 -11.01
CA ARG A 113 27.29 5.46 -11.35
C ARG A 113 27.94 6.53 -12.24
N GLU A 114 27.24 6.98 -13.28
CA GLU A 114 27.71 8.08 -14.13
C GLU A 114 27.91 9.38 -13.32
N ILE A 115 26.97 9.71 -12.45
CA ILE A 115 27.07 10.91 -11.60
C ILE A 115 28.27 10.79 -10.64
N LEU A 116 28.49 9.62 -10.05
CA LEU A 116 29.61 9.38 -9.13
C LEU A 116 30.98 9.55 -9.80
N SER A 117 31.10 9.32 -11.11
CA SER A 117 32.35 9.53 -11.83
C SER A 117 32.89 10.96 -11.80
N TYR A 118 32.06 11.94 -11.46
CA TYR A 118 32.45 13.34 -11.30
C TYR A 118 33.03 13.66 -9.91
N TYR A 119 32.96 12.68 -8.95
CA TYR A 119 33.44 12.89 -7.58
C TYR A 119 34.57 11.94 -7.23
N ARG A 120 35.43 12.37 -6.33
CA ARG A 120 36.48 11.52 -5.75
C ARG A 120 35.98 11.01 -4.40
N LEU A 121 35.11 10.00 -4.44
CA LEU A 121 34.57 9.36 -3.24
C LEU A 121 35.22 7.98 -3.07
N GLU A 122 35.58 7.66 -1.82
CA GLU A 122 36.09 6.35 -1.45
C GLU A 122 34.94 5.49 -0.92
N TYR A 123 34.73 4.34 -1.52
CA TYR A 123 33.75 3.34 -1.07
C TYR A 123 34.33 1.92 -1.23
N LYS A 124 33.93 1.01 -0.35
CA LYS A 124 34.41 -0.39 -0.38
C LYS A 124 33.71 -1.20 -1.46
N ASP A 125 32.43 -1.00 -1.64
CA ASP A 125 31.59 -1.64 -2.66
C ASP A 125 30.73 -0.55 -3.34
N GLU A 126 30.88 -0.44 -4.67
CA GLU A 126 30.18 0.57 -5.45
C GLU A 126 28.68 0.32 -5.48
N ASN A 127 28.25 -0.93 -5.63
CA ASN A 127 26.82 -1.26 -5.73
C ASN A 127 26.11 -1.04 -4.40
N GLU A 128 26.74 -1.39 -3.29
CA GLU A 128 26.21 -1.10 -1.96
C GLU A 128 26.09 0.41 -1.73
N PHE A 129 27.12 1.18 -2.10
CA PHE A 129 27.12 2.62 -1.98
C PHE A 129 26.00 3.27 -2.80
N ILE A 130 25.85 2.85 -4.09
CA ILE A 130 24.75 3.32 -4.95
C ILE A 130 23.39 2.93 -4.37
N GLY A 131 23.25 1.71 -3.87
CA GLY A 131 22.03 1.23 -3.23
C GLY A 131 21.62 2.09 -2.03
N ASN A 132 22.59 2.47 -1.20
CA ASN A 132 22.37 3.34 -0.04
C ASN A 132 21.96 4.77 -0.47
N LEU A 133 22.60 5.33 -1.50
CA LEU A 133 22.20 6.63 -2.08
C LEU A 133 20.76 6.60 -2.61
N LEU A 134 20.41 5.57 -3.37
CA LEU A 134 19.07 5.40 -3.90
C LEU A 134 18.02 5.20 -2.80
N ALA A 135 18.38 4.55 -1.69
CA ALA A 135 17.50 4.40 -0.53
C ALA A 135 17.21 5.76 0.15
N GLU A 136 18.24 6.62 0.30
CA GLU A 136 18.05 7.97 0.84
C GLU A 136 17.24 8.86 -0.12
N ILE A 137 17.47 8.78 -1.43
CA ILE A 137 16.67 9.46 -2.46
C ILE A 137 15.20 9.04 -2.34
N SER A 138 14.93 7.73 -2.23
CA SER A 138 13.59 7.19 -2.03
C SER A 138 12.95 7.71 -0.74
N LEU A 139 13.70 7.77 0.35
CA LEU A 139 13.20 8.30 1.62
C LEU A 139 12.78 9.77 1.49
N ILE A 140 13.59 10.60 0.83
CA ILE A 140 13.28 12.02 0.58
C ILE A 140 11.98 12.16 -0.21
N LYS A 141 11.87 11.45 -1.34
CA LYS A 141 10.69 11.50 -2.21
C LYS A 141 9.42 11.04 -1.47
N ASN A 142 9.47 9.89 -0.80
CA ASN A 142 8.32 9.32 -0.11
C ASN A 142 7.89 10.08 1.15
N SER A 143 8.83 10.74 1.83
CA SER A 143 8.57 11.56 3.01
C SER A 143 8.34 13.02 2.69
N ARG A 144 8.55 13.43 1.43
CA ARG A 144 8.48 14.82 0.97
C ARG A 144 9.34 15.75 1.81
N ILE A 145 10.54 15.29 2.14
CA ILE A 145 11.53 16.09 2.85
C ILE A 145 12.13 17.08 1.86
N ASP A 146 12.26 18.34 2.27
CA ASP A 146 13.05 19.29 1.49
C ASP A 146 14.52 18.85 1.53
N ILE A 147 15.13 18.70 0.36
CA ILE A 147 16.51 18.25 0.20
C ILE A 147 17.51 19.17 0.98
N GLU A 148 17.18 20.44 1.13
CA GLU A 148 18.03 21.38 1.88
C GLU A 148 18.01 21.09 3.40
N ASN A 149 17.02 20.37 3.88
CA ASN A 149 16.85 19.95 5.28
C ASN A 149 17.22 18.49 5.52
N PHE A 150 17.77 17.80 4.52
CA PHE A 150 18.16 16.40 4.65
C PHE A 150 19.65 16.25 4.93
N TYR A 151 19.97 15.41 5.91
CA TYR A 151 21.33 15.04 6.30
C TYR A 151 21.60 13.61 5.88
N SER A 152 22.50 13.43 4.90
CA SER A 152 22.84 12.10 4.38
C SER A 152 23.74 11.35 5.37
N GLY A 153 23.45 10.06 5.55
CA GLY A 153 24.34 9.14 6.27
C GLY A 153 25.34 8.44 5.36
N VAL A 154 25.27 8.67 4.03
CA VAL A 154 26.07 7.95 3.03
C VAL A 154 27.29 8.75 2.59
N CYS A 155 27.14 10.05 2.39
CA CYS A 155 28.24 10.95 2.00
C CYS A 155 28.00 12.36 2.51
N GLY A 156 28.97 13.29 2.26
CA GLY A 156 28.84 14.68 2.67
C GLY A 156 27.58 15.34 2.08
N GLU A 157 26.93 16.19 2.88
CA GLU A 157 25.61 16.78 2.58
C GLU A 157 25.55 17.52 1.23
N GLU A 158 26.56 18.36 0.94
CA GLU A 158 26.62 19.11 -0.31
C GLU A 158 26.76 18.18 -1.52
N ILE A 159 27.56 17.12 -1.38
CA ILE A 159 27.75 16.12 -2.43
C ILE A 159 26.45 15.35 -2.65
N PHE A 160 25.79 14.94 -1.58
CA PHE A 160 24.52 14.23 -1.68
C PHE A 160 23.42 15.08 -2.37
N ARG A 161 23.31 16.35 -1.98
CA ARG A 161 22.36 17.29 -2.60
C ARG A 161 22.61 17.47 -4.10
N ASP A 162 23.88 17.56 -4.48
CA ASP A 162 24.25 17.68 -5.89
C ASP A 162 23.99 16.38 -6.66
N ILE A 163 24.28 15.19 -6.08
CA ILE A 163 23.91 13.89 -6.64
C ILE A 163 22.40 13.80 -6.83
N TYR A 164 21.61 14.15 -5.82
CA TYR A 164 20.15 14.16 -5.90
C TYR A 164 19.64 15.04 -7.05
N LYS A 165 20.11 16.28 -7.14
CA LYS A 165 19.72 17.23 -8.18
C LYS A 165 20.09 16.74 -9.57
N LYS A 166 21.26 16.15 -9.75
CA LYS A 166 21.72 15.56 -11.00
C LYS A 166 20.89 14.34 -11.39
N TYR A 167 20.56 13.47 -10.41
CA TYR A 167 19.72 12.30 -10.63
C TYR A 167 18.33 12.71 -11.13
N GLU A 168 17.68 13.66 -10.45
CA GLU A 168 16.38 14.20 -10.87
C GLU A 168 16.45 14.84 -12.30
N THR A 169 17.54 15.55 -12.59
CA THR A 169 17.76 16.13 -13.91
C THR A 169 17.87 15.03 -14.99
N ARG A 170 18.63 13.96 -14.73
CA ARG A 170 18.77 12.82 -15.64
C ARG A 170 17.44 12.13 -15.92
N LEU A 171 16.61 11.91 -14.89
CA LEU A 171 15.27 11.34 -15.08
C LEU A 171 14.45 12.24 -16.01
N LYS A 172 14.41 13.55 -15.76
CA LYS A 172 13.64 14.52 -16.56
C LYS A 172 14.11 14.61 -18.01
N GLU A 173 15.42 14.74 -18.24
CA GLU A 173 16.01 14.83 -19.59
C GLU A 173 15.70 13.60 -20.43
N ASN A 174 15.65 12.43 -19.83
CA ASN A 174 15.32 11.17 -20.50
C ASN A 174 13.81 10.85 -20.52
N ARG A 175 12.96 11.75 -19.99
CA ARG A 175 11.51 11.53 -19.81
C ARG A 175 11.20 10.23 -19.05
N LEU A 176 12.00 9.93 -18.06
CA LEU A 176 11.86 8.78 -17.18
C LEU A 176 11.29 9.20 -15.83
N ILE A 177 10.61 8.27 -15.20
CA ILE A 177 10.14 8.35 -13.81
C ILE A 177 10.57 7.07 -13.08
N ASP A 178 10.96 7.19 -11.83
CA ASP A 178 11.16 6.03 -10.98
C ASP A 178 9.86 5.66 -10.23
N PHE A 179 9.92 4.62 -9.40
CA PHE A 179 8.74 4.17 -8.65
C PHE A 179 8.28 5.21 -7.62
N ASP A 180 9.20 5.97 -7.03
CA ASP A 180 8.89 6.99 -6.03
C ASP A 180 8.23 8.21 -6.72
N ASP A 181 8.64 8.54 -7.95
CA ASP A 181 8.02 9.59 -8.76
C ASP A 181 6.55 9.27 -9.09
N MET A 182 6.20 7.99 -9.22
CA MET A 182 4.80 7.61 -9.46
C MET A 182 3.88 8.12 -8.35
N LEU A 183 4.35 8.08 -7.11
CA LEU A 183 3.61 8.60 -5.97
C LEU A 183 3.61 10.13 -5.95
N SER A 184 4.80 10.73 -6.02
CA SER A 184 4.98 12.18 -5.94
C SER A 184 4.21 12.89 -7.05
N TYR A 185 4.32 12.43 -8.30
CA TYR A 185 3.62 13.03 -9.43
C TYR A 185 2.11 12.81 -9.38
N THR A 186 1.63 11.67 -8.86
CA THR A 186 0.18 11.47 -8.66
C THR A 186 -0.36 12.43 -7.61
N TYR A 187 0.36 12.62 -6.52
CA TYR A 187 -0.04 13.55 -5.47
C TYR A 187 -0.10 15.00 -5.99
N GLU A 188 0.97 15.47 -6.66
CA GLU A 188 1.00 16.83 -7.22
C GLU A 188 -0.06 17.00 -8.31
N LEU A 189 -0.25 16.01 -9.19
CA LEU A 189 -1.30 16.01 -10.20
C LEU A 189 -2.69 16.23 -9.57
N PHE A 190 -3.00 15.52 -8.50
CA PHE A 190 -4.30 15.64 -7.84
C PHE A 190 -4.49 17.00 -7.15
N LYS A 191 -3.40 17.63 -6.68
CA LYS A 191 -3.44 18.98 -6.12
C LYS A 191 -3.63 20.06 -7.19
N GLU A 192 -2.93 19.94 -8.30
CA GLU A 192 -2.90 20.95 -9.36
C GLU A 192 -4.07 20.81 -10.34
N ARG A 193 -4.64 19.59 -10.48
CA ARG A 193 -5.70 19.27 -11.42
C ARG A 193 -6.90 18.60 -10.72
N PRO A 194 -7.72 19.40 -10.03
CA PRO A 194 -8.94 18.91 -9.38
C PRO A 194 -9.94 18.24 -10.34
N ASP A 195 -9.91 18.61 -11.62
CA ASP A 195 -10.71 17.99 -12.67
C ASP A 195 -10.31 16.54 -12.91
N ILE A 196 -9.00 16.24 -12.92
CA ILE A 196 -8.49 14.88 -13.04
C ILE A 196 -8.80 14.08 -11.77
N LEU A 197 -8.61 14.68 -10.59
CA LEU A 197 -8.98 14.04 -9.33
C LEU A 197 -10.46 13.66 -9.34
N ALA A 198 -11.35 14.58 -9.68
CA ALA A 198 -12.79 14.33 -9.75
C ALA A 198 -13.18 13.20 -10.71
N LEU A 199 -12.48 13.07 -11.84
CA LEU A 199 -12.66 11.96 -12.78
C LEU A 199 -12.39 10.61 -12.10
N TRP A 200 -11.29 10.51 -11.36
CA TRP A 200 -10.90 9.26 -10.67
C TRP A 200 -11.75 8.98 -9.42
N GLN A 201 -12.20 10.00 -8.69
CA GLN A 201 -13.17 9.88 -7.60
C GLN A 201 -14.52 9.35 -8.12
N ASN A 202 -14.96 9.82 -9.29
CA ASN A 202 -16.18 9.32 -9.94
C ASN A 202 -16.03 7.89 -10.45
N LYS A 203 -14.82 7.50 -10.84
CA LYS A 203 -14.51 6.14 -11.29
C LYS A 203 -14.46 5.16 -10.11
N TYR A 204 -13.78 5.50 -9.02
CA TYR A 204 -13.56 4.60 -7.89
C TYR A 204 -14.34 5.08 -6.66
N LYS A 205 -15.56 4.58 -6.52
CA LYS A 205 -16.43 4.94 -5.39
C LYS A 205 -16.22 4.08 -4.14
N TYR A 206 -15.63 2.90 -4.31
CA TYR A 206 -15.31 1.97 -3.22
C TYR A 206 -13.85 1.55 -3.34
N ILE A 207 -13.07 1.83 -2.33
CA ILE A 207 -11.64 1.52 -2.28
C ILE A 207 -11.40 0.54 -1.14
N LEU A 208 -10.85 -0.63 -1.45
CA LEU A 208 -10.49 -1.66 -0.51
C LEU A 208 -8.97 -1.82 -0.52
N ILE A 209 -8.35 -1.83 0.65
CA ILE A 209 -6.89 -1.93 0.78
C ILE A 209 -6.52 -3.07 1.71
N ASP A 210 -5.71 -3.99 1.22
CA ASP A 210 -5.10 -5.07 2.01
C ASP A 210 -3.70 -4.66 2.49
N GLU A 211 -3.25 -5.28 3.59
CA GLU A 211 -1.97 -5.04 4.25
C GLU A 211 -1.72 -3.54 4.53
N PHE A 212 -2.75 -2.86 5.05
CA PHE A 212 -2.75 -1.41 5.24
C PHE A 212 -1.65 -0.92 6.20
N GLN A 213 -1.12 -1.76 7.08
CA GLN A 213 -0.02 -1.42 7.99
C GLN A 213 1.29 -1.10 7.25
N ASP A 214 1.43 -1.51 5.98
CA ASP A 214 2.65 -1.37 5.20
C ASP A 214 2.66 -0.14 4.29
N ILE A 215 1.62 0.69 4.33
CA ILE A 215 1.57 1.90 3.50
C ILE A 215 2.49 3.01 4.04
N ASN A 216 2.97 3.84 3.12
CA ASN A 216 3.68 5.06 3.48
C ASN A 216 2.71 6.28 3.51
N ARG A 217 3.22 7.40 4.03
CA ARG A 217 2.41 8.61 4.19
C ARG A 217 1.88 9.14 2.86
N LEU A 218 2.70 9.14 1.83
CA LEU A 218 2.33 9.69 0.52
C LEU A 218 1.23 8.84 -0.15
N GLN A 219 1.33 7.51 -0.06
CA GLN A 219 0.28 6.60 -0.51
C GLN A 219 -1.04 6.89 0.21
N TYR A 220 -0.98 7.09 1.52
CA TYR A 220 -2.18 7.39 2.30
C TYR A 220 -2.82 8.72 1.92
N GLU A 221 -2.02 9.79 1.75
CA GLU A 221 -2.54 11.10 1.34
C GLU A 221 -3.23 11.01 -0.04
N ILE A 222 -2.65 10.30 -1.00
CA ILE A 222 -3.27 10.10 -2.33
C ILE A 222 -4.59 9.34 -2.19
N ILE A 223 -4.62 8.29 -1.37
CA ILE A 223 -5.84 7.51 -1.14
C ILE A 223 -6.93 8.34 -0.46
N LYS A 224 -6.59 9.21 0.51
CA LYS A 224 -7.57 10.13 1.12
C LYS A 224 -8.18 11.07 0.08
N MET A 225 -7.35 11.65 -0.80
CA MET A 225 -7.84 12.48 -1.89
C MET A 225 -8.78 11.69 -2.82
N LEU A 226 -8.39 10.48 -3.19
CA LEU A 226 -9.15 9.63 -4.11
C LEU A 226 -10.47 9.15 -3.51
N ALA A 227 -10.51 8.82 -2.20
CA ALA A 227 -11.70 8.32 -1.52
C ALA A 227 -12.76 9.41 -1.25
N ALA A 228 -12.35 10.67 -1.18
CA ALA A 228 -13.25 11.80 -0.97
C ALA A 228 -14.17 12.02 -2.19
N PRO A 229 -15.37 12.60 -2.02
CA PRO A 229 -16.01 12.92 -0.74
C PRO A 229 -16.75 11.75 -0.09
N GLN A 230 -16.93 10.61 -0.79
CA GLN A 230 -17.75 9.48 -0.32
C GLN A 230 -17.12 8.75 0.86
N ASN A 231 -15.78 8.71 0.92
CA ASN A 231 -15.00 8.06 1.96
C ASN A 231 -15.39 6.57 2.19
N ASN A 232 -15.80 5.86 1.12
CA ASN A 232 -16.03 4.43 1.17
C ASN A 232 -14.69 3.69 1.13
N LEU A 233 -13.92 3.86 2.19
CA LEU A 233 -12.57 3.34 2.35
C LEU A 233 -12.57 2.17 3.33
N PHE A 234 -12.33 0.98 2.82
CA PHE A 234 -12.25 -0.25 3.60
C PHE A 234 -10.81 -0.71 3.69
N ILE A 235 -10.24 -0.62 4.86
CA ILE A 235 -8.85 -1.00 5.10
C ILE A 235 -8.77 -2.24 5.96
N VAL A 236 -7.88 -3.16 5.57
CA VAL A 236 -7.60 -4.39 6.30
C VAL A 236 -6.11 -4.45 6.58
N GLY A 237 -5.75 -4.78 7.80
CA GLY A 237 -4.35 -4.89 8.16
C GLY A 237 -4.13 -5.44 9.56
N ASP A 238 -2.87 -5.66 9.88
CA ASP A 238 -2.39 -6.08 11.18
C ASP A 238 -1.17 -5.25 11.57
N ASP A 239 -1.36 -4.31 12.47
CA ASP A 239 -0.28 -3.45 12.97
C ASP A 239 0.88 -4.24 13.58
N ASP A 240 0.63 -5.45 14.11
CA ASP A 240 1.65 -6.36 14.63
C ASP A 240 2.51 -7.01 13.52
N GLN A 241 2.08 -6.94 12.26
CA GLN A 241 2.81 -7.46 11.10
C GLN A 241 3.58 -6.40 10.31
N SER A 242 3.65 -5.16 10.79
CA SER A 242 4.39 -4.08 10.12
C SER A 242 5.90 -4.28 10.23
N ILE A 243 6.51 -4.82 9.17
CA ILE A 243 7.96 -5.11 9.10
C ILE A 243 8.68 -4.30 8.01
N TYR A 244 7.97 -3.42 7.29
CA TYR A 244 8.52 -2.63 6.19
C TYR A 244 8.84 -1.17 6.55
N ARG A 245 9.09 -0.88 7.85
CA ARG A 245 9.47 0.47 8.31
C ARG A 245 10.70 1.02 7.58
N PHE A 246 11.65 0.15 7.24
CA PHE A 246 12.84 0.49 6.44
C PHE A 246 12.54 0.92 4.99
N ARG A 247 11.32 0.63 4.51
CA ARG A 247 10.78 1.11 3.21
C ARG A 247 9.85 2.31 3.35
N GLY A 248 9.82 2.95 4.51
CA GLY A 248 9.00 4.12 4.79
C GLY A 248 7.56 3.81 5.21
N SER A 249 7.22 2.53 5.49
CA SER A 249 5.90 2.22 6.05
C SER A 249 5.76 2.83 7.46
N LYS A 250 4.56 3.28 7.76
CA LYS A 250 4.23 3.96 9.01
C LYS A 250 2.98 3.32 9.65
N PRO A 251 3.16 2.35 10.56
CA PRO A 251 2.04 1.73 11.27
C PRO A 251 1.18 2.76 12.02
N GLU A 252 1.76 3.90 12.39
CA GLU A 252 1.06 5.02 13.02
C GLU A 252 -0.10 5.56 12.16
N ILE A 253 -0.04 5.38 10.83
CA ILE A 253 -1.14 5.74 9.92
C ILE A 253 -2.36 4.89 10.21
N MET A 254 -2.17 3.58 10.38
CA MET A 254 -3.27 2.66 10.71
C MET A 254 -3.82 2.95 12.11
N LEU A 255 -2.96 3.22 13.09
CA LEU A 255 -3.36 3.60 14.45
C LEU A 255 -4.12 4.94 14.48
N GLY A 256 -3.79 5.86 13.58
CA GLY A 256 -4.43 7.18 13.44
C GLY A 256 -5.68 7.21 12.57
N PHE A 257 -6.07 6.09 11.93
CA PHE A 257 -7.14 6.06 10.93
C PHE A 257 -8.48 6.61 11.44
N GLU A 258 -8.88 6.27 12.68
CA GLU A 258 -10.12 6.75 13.29
C GLU A 258 -10.10 8.25 13.61
N LYS A 259 -8.91 8.88 13.68
CA LYS A 259 -8.79 10.35 13.81
C LYS A 259 -9.12 11.05 12.49
N ASP A 260 -8.66 10.46 11.37
CA ASP A 260 -8.95 11.00 10.02
C ASP A 260 -10.40 10.69 9.59
N TYR A 261 -10.96 9.58 10.06
CA TYR A 261 -12.33 9.13 9.79
C TYR A 261 -13.09 8.87 11.09
N PRO A 262 -13.59 9.92 11.79
CA PRO A 262 -14.23 9.77 13.10
C PRO A 262 -15.47 8.88 13.12
N ASN A 263 -16.14 8.72 11.97
CA ASN A 263 -17.31 7.86 11.79
C ASN A 263 -16.93 6.45 11.27
N ALA A 264 -15.66 6.12 11.21
CA ALA A 264 -15.23 4.80 10.76
C ALA A 264 -15.72 3.72 11.71
N LYS A 265 -16.18 2.61 11.13
CA LYS A 265 -16.45 1.41 11.91
C LYS A 265 -15.16 0.61 12.08
N ARG A 266 -14.96 0.04 13.27
CA ARG A 266 -13.85 -0.87 13.54
C ARG A 266 -14.35 -2.27 13.83
N ILE A 267 -13.74 -3.26 13.21
CA ILE A 267 -13.99 -4.69 13.46
C ILE A 267 -12.65 -5.39 13.69
N LEU A 268 -12.60 -6.25 14.70
CA LEU A 268 -11.50 -7.16 14.94
C LEU A 268 -11.86 -8.55 14.42
N LEU A 269 -11.05 -9.09 13.51
CA LEU A 269 -11.09 -10.50 13.13
C LEU A 269 -10.22 -11.27 14.14
N ASP A 270 -10.82 -11.69 15.22
CA ASP A 270 -10.17 -12.22 16.42
C ASP A 270 -9.78 -13.70 16.31
N THR A 271 -10.27 -14.41 15.31
CA THR A 271 -10.13 -15.86 15.21
C THR A 271 -9.04 -16.25 14.23
N ASN A 272 -8.00 -16.95 14.71
CA ASN A 272 -6.96 -17.53 13.88
C ASN A 272 -7.35 -18.92 13.39
N TYR A 273 -7.42 -19.09 12.06
CA TYR A 273 -7.77 -20.35 11.39
C TYR A 273 -6.54 -21.10 10.84
N ARG A 274 -5.32 -20.60 11.06
CA ARG A 274 -4.08 -21.12 10.46
C ARG A 274 -3.22 -21.87 11.46
N CYS A 275 -3.05 -21.32 12.65
CA CYS A 275 -2.10 -21.81 13.65
C CYS A 275 -2.80 -22.38 14.88
N GLY A 276 -2.20 -23.41 15.49
CA GLY A 276 -2.66 -23.96 16.75
C GLY A 276 -2.33 -23.05 17.94
N ARG A 277 -2.96 -23.34 19.06
CA ARG A 277 -2.98 -22.54 20.29
C ARG A 277 -1.59 -22.10 20.76
N TYR A 278 -0.64 -23.02 20.86
CA TYR A 278 0.70 -22.70 21.38
C TYR A 278 1.46 -21.69 20.54
N ILE A 279 1.28 -21.74 19.20
CA ILE A 279 1.90 -20.78 18.28
C ILE A 279 1.27 -19.40 18.48
N VAL A 280 -0.05 -19.34 18.59
CA VAL A 280 -0.79 -18.09 18.80
C VAL A 280 -0.40 -17.46 20.14
N GLU A 281 -0.38 -18.24 21.23
CA GLU A 281 0.01 -17.76 22.56
C GLU A 281 1.46 -17.25 22.59
N ALA A 282 2.41 -18.01 22.01
CA ALA A 282 3.81 -17.59 21.94
C ALA A 282 3.98 -16.29 21.15
N SER A 283 3.28 -16.17 20.01
CA SER A 283 3.31 -14.95 19.19
C SER A 283 2.73 -13.75 19.91
N LEU A 284 1.60 -13.93 20.62
CA LEU A 284 0.97 -12.87 21.41
C LEU A 284 1.87 -12.42 22.57
N ASN A 285 2.54 -13.36 23.25
CA ASN A 285 3.49 -13.03 24.31
C ASN A 285 4.65 -12.20 23.76
N LEU A 286 5.23 -12.59 22.63
CA LEU A 286 6.32 -11.85 21.98
C LEU A 286 5.89 -10.42 21.62
N ILE A 287 4.76 -10.29 20.92
CA ILE A 287 4.31 -8.99 20.40
C ILE A 287 3.77 -8.07 21.51
N SER A 288 3.40 -8.59 22.66
CA SER A 288 2.92 -7.80 23.80
C SER A 288 3.96 -6.82 24.36
N HIS A 289 5.25 -7.01 24.02
CA HIS A 289 6.32 -6.08 24.38
C HIS A 289 6.29 -4.78 23.55
N ASN A 290 5.61 -4.78 22.40
CA ASN A 290 5.40 -3.57 21.62
C ASN A 290 4.33 -2.71 22.28
N ARG A 291 4.64 -1.41 22.47
CA ARG A 291 3.74 -0.46 23.15
C ARG A 291 2.76 0.24 22.21
N GLU A 292 3.19 0.49 20.98
CA GLU A 292 2.40 1.19 19.97
C GLU A 292 1.67 0.19 19.09
N ARG A 293 0.52 -0.29 19.57
CA ARG A 293 -0.32 -1.28 18.87
C ARG A 293 -1.77 -1.19 19.31
N PHE A 294 -2.67 -1.74 18.50
CA PHE A 294 -4.04 -1.99 18.94
C PHE A 294 -4.08 -3.12 19.99
N ASP A 295 -4.90 -2.96 21.00
CA ASP A 295 -5.20 -4.07 21.91
C ASP A 295 -6.07 -5.12 21.18
N LYS A 296 -5.52 -6.32 21.00
CA LYS A 296 -6.15 -7.41 20.25
C LYS A 296 -6.10 -8.69 21.04
N LYS A 297 -7.25 -9.30 21.25
CA LYS A 297 -7.35 -10.65 21.79
C LYS A 297 -7.60 -11.61 20.63
N ILE A 298 -6.60 -12.39 20.28
CA ILE A 298 -6.70 -13.39 19.20
C ILE A 298 -6.95 -14.76 19.83
N ILE A 299 -7.94 -15.46 19.33
CA ILE A 299 -8.31 -16.83 19.73
C ILE A 299 -8.07 -17.81 18.60
N GLU A 300 -7.69 -19.01 18.92
CA GLU A 300 -7.56 -20.09 17.93
C GLU A 300 -8.86 -20.90 17.83
N ILE A 301 -9.09 -21.51 16.66
CA ILE A 301 -10.36 -22.23 16.38
C ILE A 301 -10.42 -23.65 16.99
N GLY A 302 -9.32 -24.16 17.59
CA GLY A 302 -9.26 -25.51 18.16
C GLY A 302 -8.76 -26.57 17.18
N ARG A 303 -8.16 -27.66 17.70
CA ARG A 303 -7.52 -28.72 16.93
C ARG A 303 -8.48 -29.52 16.01
N ALA A 304 -9.76 -29.58 16.32
CA ALA A 304 -10.72 -30.39 15.57
C ALA A 304 -10.99 -29.88 14.15
N SER A 305 -10.93 -28.56 13.94
CA SER A 305 -11.24 -27.94 12.65
C SER A 305 -10.02 -27.73 11.73
N CYS A 306 -8.80 -27.91 12.23
CA CYS A 306 -7.57 -27.83 11.41
C CYS A 306 -7.30 -29.08 10.57
N ARG A 307 -7.97 -30.22 10.82
CA ARG A 307 -7.78 -31.46 10.08
C ARG A 307 -8.70 -31.63 8.86
N GLU A 308 -9.70 -30.77 8.70
CA GLU A 308 -10.70 -30.87 7.62
C GLU A 308 -10.51 -29.82 6.51
N ARG A 309 -9.31 -29.19 6.39
CA ARG A 309 -9.02 -28.21 5.34
C ARG A 309 -7.76 -28.52 4.57
#